data_006d88b1d3ec8ec529135929c7bf29c2
#
_entry.id   006d88b1d3ec8ec529135929c7bf29c2
#
_cell.length_a   1.000
_cell.length_b   1.000
_cell.length_c   1.000
_cell.angle_alpha   90.00
_cell.angle_beta   90.00
_cell.angle_gamma   90.00
#
_symmetry.space_group_name_H-M   'P 1'
#
loop_
_entity.id
_entity.type
_entity.pdbx_description
1 polymer ?
#
loop_
_entity_poly.entity_id
_entity_poly.type
_entity_poly.pdbx_seq_one_letter_code
_entity_poly.pdbx_strand_id
1 'polypeptide(L)'
;MKNRILIFSSSLFLLFGCGGGGGETTPMAPFENNQILVSMTVSDSEVEVGQTVVISHTVSNAVPSSCIASGDWSGPKHPLAASEEVVITKTGTNTFTITCSAPGKVSGSATKNVTGLIARIDITNSIFSKRSNDCSEYAENYSSNVRDLTRVLDFDGYVDIGSSEEFCEIYSDNIPNHDFNDSSAGFAHDAIEVERIFQIKRSPQKASQNSPIMRNTWDAIMLNGVVVDLKSAGCYSPTNSNANPDGNIPAGCNQSAQWNLVPLEYKSMFKVDIHNAHVQGDGTYHYHGNPNAMFDDSPSGEGSPLIGFAADGFPIYGSYILDDTTGSFRKVLSGYTLKE
;
A
#
# COMPACT_ATOMS: atom_id res chain seq x y z
N MET A 1 12.57 6.44 -16.11
CA MET A 1 12.61 7.33 -17.29
C MET A 1 12.43 6.50 -18.55
N LYS A 2 11.23 6.40 -19.09
CA LYS A 2 10.98 5.78 -20.40
C LYS A 2 10.51 6.87 -21.34
N ASN A 3 11.44 7.32 -22.20
CA ASN A 3 11.16 8.22 -23.32
C ASN A 3 10.20 7.53 -24.31
N ARG A 4 8.99 8.06 -24.45
CA ARG A 4 8.12 7.76 -25.58
C ARG A 4 8.28 8.86 -26.62
N ILE A 5 8.85 8.49 -27.75
CA ILE A 5 8.95 9.33 -28.96
C ILE A 5 7.54 9.38 -29.59
N LEU A 6 6.98 10.58 -29.66
CA LEU A 6 5.79 10.85 -30.47
C LEU A 6 6.22 11.06 -31.92
N ILE A 7 5.76 10.20 -32.80
CA ILE A 7 5.88 10.36 -34.26
C ILE A 7 4.66 11.14 -34.73
N PHE A 8 4.87 12.39 -35.16
CA PHE A 8 3.87 13.17 -35.90
C PHE A 8 3.82 12.68 -37.34
N SER A 9 2.72 12.11 -37.76
CA SER A 9 2.43 11.80 -39.16
C SER A 9 1.76 13.01 -39.79
N SER A 10 2.49 13.73 -40.64
CA SER A 10 1.95 14.77 -41.51
C SER A 10 1.33 14.12 -42.75
N SER A 11 0.01 14.12 -42.83
CA SER A 11 -0.68 13.77 -44.07
C SER A 11 -0.83 14.99 -44.94
N LEU A 12 -0.09 14.96 -46.06
CA LEU A 12 -0.15 15.95 -47.15
C LEU A 12 -1.35 15.63 -48.05
N PHE A 13 -2.39 16.47 -48.04
CA PHE A 13 -3.50 16.40 -48.99
C PHE A 13 -3.13 17.14 -50.28
N LEU A 14 -3.03 16.41 -51.39
CA LEU A 14 -2.95 16.94 -52.74
C LEU A 14 -4.34 17.35 -53.22
N LEU A 15 -4.51 18.62 -53.53
CA LEU A 15 -5.66 19.18 -54.22
C LEU A 15 -5.53 18.96 -55.73
N PHE A 16 -6.43 18.18 -56.31
CA PHE A 16 -6.70 18.20 -57.76
C PHE A 16 -7.82 19.20 -58.03
N GLY A 17 -7.48 20.24 -58.75
CA GLY A 17 -8.46 21.15 -59.30
C GLY A 17 -9.06 20.62 -60.62
N CYS A 18 -10.32 20.76 -60.83
CA CYS A 18 -10.92 20.73 -62.17
C CYS A 18 -12.01 21.79 -62.23
N GLY A 19 -11.93 22.57 -63.24
CA GLY A 19 -12.62 23.85 -63.40
C GLY A 19 -14.04 23.84 -63.93
N GLY A 20 -14.61 25.00 -63.87
CA GLY A 20 -15.54 25.55 -64.87
C GLY A 20 -17.03 25.45 -64.50
N GLY A 21 -17.66 26.59 -64.13
CA GLY A 21 -19.09 26.77 -64.05
C GLY A 21 -19.43 28.03 -63.26
N GLY A 22 -19.67 29.18 -63.99
CA GLY A 22 -20.09 30.43 -63.37
C GLY A 22 -21.48 30.29 -62.78
N GLY A 23 -21.58 30.37 -61.49
CA GLY A 23 -22.77 30.60 -60.69
C GLY A 23 -22.42 31.68 -59.67
N GLU A 24 -23.25 32.70 -59.56
CA GLU A 24 -23.14 33.73 -58.53
C GLU A 24 -23.15 33.06 -57.14
N THR A 25 -21.96 32.96 -56.57
CA THR A 25 -21.84 32.56 -55.16
C THR A 25 -22.17 33.79 -54.31
N THR A 26 -23.39 33.86 -53.78
CA THR A 26 -23.64 34.63 -52.57
C THR A 26 -22.59 34.19 -51.52
N PRO A 27 -21.82 35.11 -50.94
CA PRO A 27 -20.88 34.74 -49.87
C PRO A 27 -21.70 34.08 -48.74
N MET A 28 -21.45 32.80 -48.50
CA MET A 28 -21.94 32.17 -47.28
C MET A 28 -21.42 33.01 -46.11
N ALA A 29 -22.37 33.58 -45.34
CA ALA A 29 -22.00 34.23 -44.08
C ALA A 29 -21.09 33.26 -43.28
N PRO A 30 -20.05 33.77 -42.67
CA PRO A 30 -19.18 32.92 -41.82
C PRO A 30 -20.10 32.24 -40.81
N PHE A 31 -19.97 30.89 -40.71
CA PHE A 31 -20.67 30.14 -39.65
C PHE A 31 -20.23 30.75 -38.32
N GLU A 32 -21.05 31.63 -37.75
CA GLU A 32 -20.79 32.10 -36.40
C GLU A 32 -20.85 30.86 -35.50
N ASN A 33 -19.74 30.56 -34.87
CA ASN A 33 -19.69 29.50 -33.86
C ASN A 33 -20.62 29.91 -32.70
N ASN A 34 -21.86 29.43 -32.75
CA ASN A 34 -22.94 29.83 -31.83
C ASN A 34 -22.83 29.13 -30.46
N GLN A 35 -21.75 28.36 -30.23
CA GLN A 35 -21.53 27.61 -29.00
C GLN A 35 -20.72 28.41 -27.99
N ILE A 36 -21.13 28.37 -26.72
CA ILE A 36 -20.36 28.85 -25.59
C ILE A 36 -19.18 27.92 -25.39
N LEU A 37 -17.98 28.47 -25.28
CA LEU A 37 -16.78 27.69 -25.01
C LEU A 37 -16.42 27.81 -23.51
N VAL A 38 -16.38 26.68 -22.82
CA VAL A 38 -16.02 26.57 -21.41
C VAL A 38 -14.72 25.82 -21.29
N SER A 39 -13.76 26.38 -20.57
CA SER A 39 -12.52 25.70 -20.19
C SER A 39 -12.47 25.55 -18.68
N MET A 40 -11.93 24.43 -18.20
CA MET A 40 -11.79 24.13 -16.78
C MET A 40 -10.40 23.54 -16.52
N THR A 41 -9.80 23.93 -15.41
CA THR A 41 -8.55 23.34 -14.89
C THR A 41 -8.72 22.97 -13.42
N VAL A 42 -7.93 22.01 -12.94
CA VAL A 42 -7.78 21.66 -11.53
C VAL A 42 -6.31 21.80 -11.17
N SER A 43 -6.01 22.19 -9.91
CA SER A 43 -4.63 22.35 -9.45
C SER A 43 -3.87 21.02 -9.46
N ASP A 44 -4.55 19.94 -9.06
CA ASP A 44 -3.99 18.61 -8.93
C ASP A 44 -4.97 17.57 -9.44
N SER A 45 -4.48 16.52 -10.08
CA SER A 45 -5.30 15.42 -10.58
C SER A 45 -5.51 14.30 -9.55
N GLU A 46 -4.69 14.27 -8.51
CA GLU A 46 -4.74 13.29 -7.42
C GLU A 46 -4.39 14.00 -6.11
N VAL A 47 -5.21 13.81 -5.08
CA VAL A 47 -4.99 14.34 -3.72
C VAL A 47 -5.63 13.41 -2.69
N GLU A 48 -5.15 13.44 -1.46
CA GLU A 48 -5.78 12.71 -0.37
C GLU A 48 -7.16 13.25 -0.02
N VAL A 49 -8.06 12.36 0.39
CA VAL A 49 -9.37 12.74 0.93
C VAL A 49 -9.17 13.67 2.14
N GLY A 50 -9.91 14.77 2.15
CA GLY A 50 -9.76 15.86 3.12
C GLY A 50 -8.89 17.00 2.63
N GLN A 51 -8.07 16.82 1.60
CA GLN A 51 -7.30 17.90 0.98
C GLN A 51 -8.14 18.71 0.00
N THR A 52 -7.64 19.90 -0.30
CA THR A 52 -8.33 20.87 -1.15
C THR A 52 -7.67 20.98 -2.52
N VAL A 53 -8.47 21.00 -3.58
CA VAL A 53 -8.04 21.35 -4.94
C VAL A 53 -8.63 22.69 -5.36
N VAL A 54 -7.93 23.42 -6.21
CA VAL A 54 -8.43 24.65 -6.82
C VAL A 54 -9.01 24.30 -8.18
N ILE A 55 -10.32 24.53 -8.34
CA ILE A 55 -11.02 24.40 -9.62
C ILE A 55 -11.13 25.79 -10.23
N SER A 56 -10.60 25.97 -11.43
CA SER A 56 -10.70 27.23 -12.17
C SER A 56 -11.45 27.01 -13.47
N HIS A 57 -12.29 27.96 -13.86
CA HIS A 57 -12.94 27.95 -15.16
C HIS A 57 -12.88 29.29 -15.86
N THR A 58 -12.96 29.26 -17.17
CA THR A 58 -13.10 30.44 -18.04
C THR A 58 -14.13 30.17 -19.12
N VAL A 59 -14.85 31.20 -19.50
CA VAL A 59 -15.87 31.13 -20.56
C VAL A 59 -15.54 32.15 -21.64
N SER A 60 -15.66 31.71 -22.89
CA SER A 60 -15.44 32.57 -24.08
C SER A 60 -16.53 32.37 -25.12
N ASN A 61 -16.50 33.20 -26.15
CA ASN A 61 -17.43 33.21 -27.29
C ASN A 61 -18.87 33.69 -26.97
N ALA A 62 -19.20 33.93 -25.71
CA ALA A 62 -20.39 34.60 -25.26
C ALA A 62 -20.27 35.01 -23.79
N VAL A 63 -21.09 35.93 -23.32
CA VAL A 63 -21.33 36.20 -21.91
C VAL A 63 -22.50 35.34 -21.46
N PRO A 64 -22.32 34.27 -20.66
CA PRO A 64 -23.42 33.42 -20.20
C PRO A 64 -24.37 34.20 -19.29
N SER A 65 -25.65 33.83 -19.31
CA SER A 65 -26.64 34.27 -18.31
C SER A 65 -26.54 33.45 -17.03
N SER A 66 -26.04 32.22 -17.12
CA SER A 66 -25.82 31.35 -15.97
C SER A 66 -24.73 30.30 -16.25
N CYS A 67 -23.97 29.97 -15.22
CA CYS A 67 -23.09 28.81 -15.15
C CYS A 67 -23.46 27.99 -13.93
N ILE A 68 -23.69 26.69 -14.08
CA ILE A 68 -24.09 25.79 -13.00
C ILE A 68 -23.08 24.64 -12.91
N ALA A 69 -22.60 24.44 -11.72
CA ALA A 69 -21.76 23.27 -11.40
C ALA A 69 -22.60 22.06 -11.02
N SER A 70 -22.09 20.86 -11.31
CA SER A 70 -22.70 19.57 -10.99
C SER A 70 -21.64 18.49 -10.76
N GLY A 71 -22.07 17.31 -10.31
CA GLY A 71 -21.19 16.25 -9.88
C GLY A 71 -20.77 16.42 -8.41
N ASP A 72 -19.50 16.26 -8.10
CA ASP A 72 -18.95 16.47 -6.75
C ASP A 72 -18.71 17.98 -6.43
N TRP A 73 -19.24 18.82 -7.26
CA TRP A 73 -19.25 20.28 -7.16
C TRP A 73 -20.64 20.78 -7.53
N SER A 74 -21.16 21.79 -6.88
CA SER A 74 -22.54 22.18 -7.09
C SER A 74 -22.77 23.68 -7.02
N GLY A 75 -23.97 24.10 -7.49
CA GLY A 75 -24.46 25.45 -7.39
C GLY A 75 -24.04 26.40 -8.52
N PRO A 76 -24.54 27.64 -8.48
CA PRO A 76 -24.22 28.65 -9.47
C PRO A 76 -22.79 29.14 -9.36
N LYS A 77 -22.15 29.38 -10.50
CA LYS A 77 -20.77 29.87 -10.60
C LYS A 77 -20.70 31.18 -11.35
N HIS A 78 -19.59 31.88 -11.19
CA HIS A 78 -19.38 33.14 -11.91
C HIS A 78 -19.44 32.91 -13.44
N PRO A 79 -20.15 33.77 -14.20
CA PRO A 79 -20.44 33.49 -15.60
C PRO A 79 -19.26 33.62 -16.58
N LEU A 80 -18.14 34.25 -16.18
CA LEU A 80 -16.99 34.45 -17.06
C LEU A 80 -15.78 33.68 -16.65
N ALA A 81 -15.33 33.88 -15.42
CA ALA A 81 -14.16 33.20 -14.86
C ALA A 81 -14.22 33.23 -13.34
N ALA A 82 -13.80 32.14 -12.72
CA ALA A 82 -13.58 32.07 -11.27
C ALA A 82 -12.63 30.93 -10.94
N SER A 83 -12.08 31.00 -9.74
CA SER A 83 -11.37 29.92 -9.06
C SER A 83 -12.02 29.67 -7.71
N GLU A 84 -12.19 28.42 -7.33
CA GLU A 84 -12.84 28.00 -6.08
C GLU A 84 -12.05 26.84 -5.48
N GLU A 85 -11.85 26.87 -4.17
CA GLU A 85 -11.29 25.78 -3.41
C GLU A 85 -12.39 24.74 -3.10
N VAL A 86 -12.12 23.47 -3.42
CA VAL A 86 -13.05 22.37 -3.19
C VAL A 86 -12.34 21.25 -2.45
N VAL A 87 -12.88 20.84 -1.31
CA VAL A 87 -12.36 19.71 -0.52
C VAL A 87 -12.78 18.41 -1.19
N ILE A 88 -11.83 17.50 -1.39
CA ILE A 88 -12.09 16.14 -1.87
C ILE A 88 -12.64 15.30 -0.70
N THR A 89 -13.85 14.77 -0.85
CA THR A 89 -14.58 14.11 0.25
C THR A 89 -14.72 12.60 0.11
N LYS A 90 -14.32 12.02 -1.03
CA LYS A 90 -14.41 10.56 -1.26
C LYS A 90 -13.18 10.04 -1.99
N THR A 91 -12.84 8.81 -1.72
CA THR A 91 -11.83 8.06 -2.48
C THR A 91 -12.31 7.75 -3.90
N GLY A 92 -11.34 7.54 -4.81
CA GLY A 92 -11.63 7.30 -6.22
C GLY A 92 -12.01 8.58 -6.97
N THR A 93 -12.73 8.45 -8.07
CA THR A 93 -13.00 9.54 -8.97
C THR A 93 -14.02 10.53 -8.40
N ASN A 94 -13.58 11.78 -8.22
CA ASN A 94 -14.42 12.96 -7.98
C ASN A 94 -14.57 13.69 -9.31
N THR A 95 -15.82 13.94 -9.75
CA THR A 95 -16.13 14.52 -11.05
C THR A 95 -16.72 15.92 -10.88
N PHE A 96 -16.12 16.89 -11.54
CA PHE A 96 -16.50 18.30 -11.52
C PHE A 96 -16.93 18.71 -12.91
N THR A 97 -18.17 19.14 -13.06
CA THR A 97 -18.74 19.59 -14.34
C THR A 97 -19.31 20.98 -14.18
N ILE A 98 -19.05 21.87 -15.13
CA ILE A 98 -19.71 23.18 -15.24
C ILE A 98 -20.41 23.27 -16.59
N THR A 99 -21.63 23.73 -16.58
CA THR A 99 -22.44 24.02 -17.79
C THR A 99 -22.88 25.46 -17.79
N CYS A 100 -22.54 26.18 -18.87
CA CYS A 100 -22.88 27.58 -19.03
C CYS A 100 -23.87 27.76 -20.18
N SER A 101 -24.86 28.62 -19.99
CA SER A 101 -25.93 28.88 -20.98
C SER A 101 -26.21 30.38 -21.15
N ALA A 102 -26.65 30.77 -22.34
CA ALA A 102 -27.11 32.11 -22.68
C ALA A 102 -28.28 32.03 -23.70
N PRO A 103 -29.21 33.01 -23.70
CA PRO A 103 -30.29 33.04 -24.69
C PRO A 103 -29.75 33.07 -26.12
N GLY A 104 -30.31 32.23 -27.00
CA GLY A 104 -29.93 32.17 -28.41
C GLY A 104 -28.55 31.55 -28.70
N LYS A 105 -27.87 30.99 -27.71
CA LYS A 105 -26.58 30.29 -27.86
C LYS A 105 -26.70 28.81 -27.48
N VAL A 106 -25.85 27.99 -28.07
CA VAL A 106 -25.70 26.59 -27.66
C VAL A 106 -24.86 26.55 -26.36
N SER A 107 -25.37 25.86 -25.35
CA SER A 107 -24.69 25.74 -24.08
C SER A 107 -23.32 25.08 -24.23
N GLY A 108 -22.36 25.57 -23.46
CA GLY A 108 -21.03 24.97 -23.33
C GLY A 108 -20.88 24.24 -22.01
N SER A 109 -20.09 23.18 -21.99
CA SER A 109 -19.78 22.42 -20.77
C SER A 109 -18.31 21.98 -20.73
N ALA A 110 -17.76 21.90 -19.53
CA ALA A 110 -16.44 21.33 -19.28
C ALA A 110 -16.49 20.42 -18.07
N THR A 111 -15.70 19.34 -18.09
CA THR A 111 -15.61 18.37 -17.02
C THR A 111 -14.15 18.11 -16.69
N LYS A 112 -13.83 17.97 -15.40
CA LYS A 112 -12.54 17.51 -14.86
C LYS A 112 -12.80 16.48 -13.78
N ASN A 113 -11.86 15.54 -13.67
CA ASN A 113 -11.83 14.53 -12.64
C ASN A 113 -10.60 14.74 -11.76
N VAL A 114 -10.78 14.45 -10.48
CA VAL A 114 -9.69 14.37 -9.47
C VAL A 114 -9.85 13.04 -8.75
N THR A 115 -8.76 12.29 -8.62
CA THR A 115 -8.71 11.05 -7.85
C THR A 115 -8.49 11.38 -6.38
N GLY A 116 -9.45 11.03 -5.53
CA GLY A 116 -9.27 11.06 -4.07
C GLY A 116 -8.50 9.81 -3.62
N LEU A 117 -7.36 10.01 -2.98
CA LEU A 117 -6.53 8.97 -2.40
C LEU A 117 -6.91 8.74 -0.94
N ILE A 118 -6.67 7.54 -0.42
CA ILE A 118 -6.79 7.27 1.02
C ILE A 118 -5.68 8.06 1.73
N ALA A 119 -6.05 8.89 2.72
CA ALA A 119 -5.07 9.50 3.61
C ALA A 119 -4.43 8.42 4.47
N ARG A 120 -3.10 8.40 4.56
CA ARG A 120 -2.32 7.41 5.30
C ARG A 120 -1.38 8.08 6.28
N ILE A 121 -1.19 7.43 7.43
CA ILE A 121 -0.19 7.83 8.42
C ILE A 121 1.15 7.23 7.98
N ASP A 122 2.15 8.06 7.76
CA ASP A 122 3.51 7.60 7.47
C ASP A 122 4.14 6.96 8.72
N ILE A 123 4.46 5.68 8.60
CA ILE A 123 5.13 4.89 9.65
C ILE A 123 6.57 4.50 9.27
N THR A 124 7.16 5.12 8.26
CA THR A 124 8.54 4.86 7.84
C THR A 124 9.49 4.97 9.03
N ASN A 125 10.21 3.91 9.34
CA ASN A 125 11.11 3.77 10.49
C ASN A 125 10.46 4.08 11.86
N SER A 126 9.14 4.05 11.95
CA SER A 126 8.43 4.30 13.21
C SER A 126 8.55 3.11 14.15
N ILE A 127 8.74 3.41 15.44
CA ILE A 127 8.72 2.43 16.52
C ILE A 127 7.31 2.38 17.10
N PHE A 128 6.74 1.18 17.19
CA PHE A 128 5.44 0.97 17.83
C PHE A 128 5.59 1.05 19.35
N SER A 129 4.62 1.69 20.01
CA SER A 129 4.66 1.93 21.46
C SER A 129 3.36 1.58 22.19
N LYS A 130 2.22 1.45 21.48
CA LYS A 130 0.94 1.06 22.08
C LYS A 130 0.98 -0.40 22.56
N ARG A 131 0.23 -0.72 23.63
CA ARG A 131 0.21 -2.05 24.27
C ARG A 131 -1.18 -2.68 24.33
N SER A 132 -2.20 -2.06 23.72
CA SER A 132 -3.54 -2.64 23.70
C SER A 132 -3.51 -4.00 22.99
N ASN A 133 -4.21 -4.98 23.55
CA ASN A 133 -4.41 -6.28 22.92
C ASN A 133 -5.62 -6.31 21.97
N ASP A 134 -6.38 -5.22 21.90
CA ASP A 134 -7.49 -5.08 20.95
C ASP A 134 -6.97 -4.45 19.65
N CYS A 135 -7.04 -5.20 18.56
CA CYS A 135 -6.58 -4.75 17.25
C CYS A 135 -7.33 -3.50 16.74
N SER A 136 -8.53 -3.22 17.24
CA SER A 136 -9.29 -2.01 16.86
C SER A 136 -8.61 -0.70 17.27
N GLU A 137 -7.73 -0.73 18.27
CA GLU A 137 -6.94 0.41 18.70
C GLU A 137 -5.85 0.82 17.70
N TYR A 138 -5.62 -0.02 16.69
CA TYR A 138 -4.67 0.18 15.61
C TYR A 138 -5.36 0.40 14.26
N ALA A 139 -6.71 0.51 14.26
CA ALA A 139 -7.49 0.66 13.04
C ALA A 139 -7.26 2.03 12.40
N GLU A 140 -6.41 2.07 11.38
CA GLU A 140 -6.00 3.23 10.61
C GLU A 140 -5.44 2.77 9.25
N ASN A 141 -5.16 3.71 8.37
CA ASN A 141 -4.45 3.48 7.12
C ASN A 141 -3.02 3.99 7.25
N TYR A 142 -2.05 3.15 6.98
CA TYR A 142 -0.63 3.45 7.15
C TYR A 142 0.11 3.30 5.82
N SER A 143 1.19 4.07 5.67
CA SER A 143 2.13 3.95 4.56
C SER A 143 3.56 3.94 5.05
N SER A 144 4.46 3.45 4.22
CA SER A 144 5.92 3.54 4.44
C SER A 144 6.62 3.75 3.11
N ASN A 145 7.76 4.45 3.14
CA ASN A 145 8.67 4.54 2.00
C ASN A 145 10.03 4.01 2.44
N VAL A 146 10.44 2.88 1.88
CA VAL A 146 11.59 2.09 2.34
C VAL A 146 12.43 1.60 1.18
N ARG A 147 13.64 1.14 1.48
CA ARG A 147 14.60 0.72 0.46
C ARG A 147 15.06 -0.72 0.64
N ASP A 148 15.07 -1.48 -0.45
CA ASP A 148 15.92 -2.65 -0.60
C ASP A 148 17.38 -2.18 -0.76
N LEU A 149 18.18 -2.35 0.28
CA LEU A 149 19.52 -1.78 0.35
C LEU A 149 20.48 -2.43 -0.65
N THR A 150 20.31 -3.71 -0.95
CA THR A 150 21.17 -4.43 -1.90
C THR A 150 20.84 -4.07 -3.34
N ARG A 151 19.56 -3.99 -3.70
CA ARG A 151 19.13 -3.62 -5.07
C ARG A 151 19.09 -2.11 -5.30
N VAL A 152 19.18 -1.29 -4.24
CA VAL A 152 19.04 0.18 -4.29
C VAL A 152 17.70 0.55 -4.96
N LEU A 153 16.62 -0.10 -4.52
CA LEU A 153 15.27 0.06 -5.05
C LEU A 153 14.33 0.50 -3.94
N ASP A 154 13.59 1.59 -4.18
CA ASP A 154 12.61 2.12 -3.25
C ASP A 154 11.24 1.45 -3.43
N PHE A 155 10.51 1.27 -2.32
CA PHE A 155 9.18 0.71 -2.23
C PHE A 155 8.27 1.65 -1.45
N ASP A 156 7.04 1.81 -1.93
CA ASP A 156 5.95 2.48 -1.23
C ASP A 156 5.03 1.42 -0.62
N GLY A 157 5.25 1.09 0.66
CA GLY A 157 4.47 0.09 1.36
C GLY A 157 3.19 0.65 1.96
N TYR A 158 2.19 -0.21 2.19
CA TYR A 158 1.00 0.15 2.94
C TYR A 158 0.47 -0.98 3.82
N VAL A 159 -0.21 -0.59 4.90
CA VAL A 159 -1.06 -1.47 5.69
C VAL A 159 -2.31 -0.74 6.13
N ASP A 160 -3.48 -1.28 5.80
CA ASP A 160 -4.79 -0.75 6.16
C ASP A 160 -5.44 -1.69 7.17
N ILE A 161 -5.75 -1.16 8.36
CA ILE A 161 -6.37 -1.92 9.44
C ILE A 161 -7.78 -1.39 9.64
N GLY A 162 -8.77 -2.20 9.25
CA GLY A 162 -10.18 -1.95 9.53
C GLY A 162 -10.64 -2.75 10.76
N SER A 163 -11.69 -2.31 11.43
CA SER A 163 -12.27 -3.04 12.56
C SER A 163 -13.78 -3.12 12.49
N SER A 164 -14.31 -4.27 12.89
CA SER A 164 -15.72 -4.53 13.15
C SER A 164 -15.92 -4.89 14.62
N GLU A 165 -17.13 -5.33 15.00
CA GLU A 165 -17.40 -5.77 16.38
C GLU A 165 -16.60 -7.03 16.75
N GLU A 166 -16.44 -7.98 15.83
CA GLU A 166 -15.82 -9.29 16.09
C GLU A 166 -14.38 -9.41 15.58
N PHE A 167 -14.03 -8.68 14.52
CA PHE A 167 -12.77 -8.86 13.82
C PHE A 167 -12.10 -7.53 13.47
N CYS A 168 -10.78 -7.56 13.32
CA CYS A 168 -10.05 -6.61 12.52
C CYS A 168 -9.66 -7.27 11.19
N GLU A 169 -9.66 -6.48 10.12
CA GLU A 169 -9.16 -6.88 8.82
C GLU A 169 -7.90 -6.08 8.50
N ILE A 170 -6.82 -6.77 8.20
CA ILE A 170 -5.53 -6.17 7.87
C ILE A 170 -5.24 -6.46 6.41
N TYR A 171 -5.17 -5.39 5.61
CA TYR A 171 -4.78 -5.41 4.19
C TYR A 171 -3.39 -4.84 4.07
N SER A 172 -2.49 -5.53 3.40
CA SER A 172 -1.11 -5.11 3.26
C SER A 172 -0.52 -5.59 1.93
N ASP A 173 0.41 -4.82 1.36
CA ASP A 173 1.27 -5.25 0.27
C ASP A 173 2.52 -6.00 0.74
N ASN A 174 2.63 -6.22 2.06
CA ASN A 174 3.71 -6.97 2.69
C ASN A 174 5.12 -6.33 2.56
N ILE A 175 5.18 -5.03 2.34
CA ILE A 175 6.41 -4.24 2.38
C ILE A 175 6.61 -3.73 3.83
N PRO A 176 7.81 -3.89 4.43
CA PRO A 176 8.05 -3.44 5.80
C PRO A 176 8.03 -1.91 5.93
N ASN A 177 8.03 -1.42 7.17
CA ASN A 177 8.15 0.02 7.45
C ASN A 177 9.60 0.48 7.72
N HIS A 178 10.58 -0.31 7.35
CA HIS A 178 12.02 -0.07 7.51
C HIS A 178 12.79 -0.57 6.30
N ASP A 179 13.98 -0.04 6.07
CA ASP A 179 14.88 -0.56 5.05
C ASP A 179 15.20 -2.03 5.30
N PHE A 180 15.44 -2.80 4.27
CA PHE A 180 15.65 -4.24 4.35
C PHE A 180 16.72 -4.73 3.35
N ASN A 181 17.02 -6.05 3.36
CA ASN A 181 18.01 -6.66 2.49
C ASN A 181 19.38 -6.00 2.61
N ASP A 182 19.84 -5.83 3.84
CA ASP A 182 21.18 -5.29 4.14
C ASP A 182 22.29 -6.22 3.68
N SER A 183 23.54 -5.78 3.76
CA SER A 183 24.69 -6.52 3.25
C SER A 183 24.93 -7.88 3.93
N SER A 184 24.26 -8.18 5.05
CA SER A 184 24.36 -9.46 5.76
C SER A 184 23.43 -10.54 5.20
N ALA A 185 22.37 -10.14 4.49
CA ALA A 185 21.29 -11.02 4.04
C ALA A 185 21.66 -11.83 2.79
N GLY A 186 21.80 -11.19 1.67
CA GLY A 186 22.02 -11.84 0.36
C GLY A 186 20.83 -12.72 -0.05
N PHE A 187 19.63 -12.16 -0.09
CA PHE A 187 18.39 -12.86 -0.40
C PHE A 187 18.48 -13.74 -1.65
N ALA A 188 17.84 -14.90 -1.60
CA ALA A 188 17.78 -15.82 -2.73
C ALA A 188 16.77 -15.38 -3.81
N HIS A 189 15.82 -14.54 -3.45
CA HIS A 189 14.75 -14.02 -4.30
C HIS A 189 14.57 -12.53 -4.04
N ASP A 190 14.07 -11.82 -5.06
CA ASP A 190 13.76 -10.41 -4.95
C ASP A 190 12.43 -10.19 -4.21
N ALA A 191 12.41 -9.24 -3.29
CA ALA A 191 11.16 -8.77 -2.69
C ALA A 191 10.32 -8.03 -3.73
N ILE A 192 9.02 -8.27 -3.70
CA ILE A 192 8.00 -7.52 -4.45
C ILE A 192 6.80 -7.26 -3.53
N GLU A 193 5.95 -6.33 -3.94
CA GLU A 193 4.66 -6.11 -3.29
C GLU A 193 3.78 -7.36 -3.49
N VAL A 194 3.30 -7.93 -2.38
CA VAL A 194 2.44 -9.11 -2.38
C VAL A 194 1.23 -8.85 -1.48
N GLU A 195 0.09 -8.58 -2.08
CA GLU A 195 -1.13 -8.31 -1.33
C GLU A 195 -1.50 -9.45 -0.39
N ARG A 196 -1.79 -9.10 0.86
CA ARG A 196 -2.19 -10.00 1.94
C ARG A 196 -3.42 -9.47 2.65
N ILE A 197 -4.28 -10.38 3.06
CA ILE A 197 -5.49 -10.09 3.83
C ILE A 197 -5.50 -11.04 5.02
N PHE A 198 -5.59 -10.46 6.22
CA PHE A 198 -5.74 -11.21 7.46
C PHE A 198 -7.00 -10.77 8.19
N GLN A 199 -7.73 -11.73 8.72
CA GLN A 199 -8.86 -11.48 9.60
C GLN A 199 -8.49 -11.92 11.00
N ILE A 200 -8.37 -10.97 11.91
CA ILE A 200 -7.92 -11.15 13.30
C ILE A 200 -9.11 -11.05 14.22
N LYS A 201 -9.34 -12.09 15.04
CA LYS A 201 -10.37 -12.05 16.08
C LYS A 201 -10.01 -11.06 17.19
N ARG A 202 -10.95 -10.17 17.55
CA ARG A 202 -10.77 -9.21 18.66
C ARG A 202 -10.81 -9.88 20.04
N SER A 203 -11.48 -11.02 20.14
CA SER A 203 -11.59 -11.80 21.39
C SER A 203 -11.20 -13.26 21.15
N PRO A 204 -9.90 -13.54 20.95
CA PRO A 204 -9.44 -14.90 20.68
C PRO A 204 -9.64 -15.79 21.89
N GLN A 205 -9.96 -17.06 21.65
CA GLN A 205 -10.17 -18.06 22.70
C GLN A 205 -9.16 -19.18 22.54
N LYS A 206 -8.56 -19.58 23.67
CA LYS A 206 -7.64 -20.73 23.69
C LYS A 206 -8.37 -21.99 23.25
N ALA A 207 -7.84 -22.66 22.23
CA ALA A 207 -8.37 -23.94 21.77
C ALA A 207 -8.20 -25.04 22.85
N SER A 208 -9.10 -26.01 22.86
CA SER A 208 -9.03 -27.16 23.77
C SER A 208 -7.86 -28.09 23.45
N GLN A 209 -7.36 -28.06 22.22
CA GLN A 209 -6.20 -28.82 21.75
C GLN A 209 -5.28 -27.93 20.93
N ASN A 210 -3.99 -28.25 20.97
CA ASN A 210 -3.01 -27.54 20.16
C ASN A 210 -3.13 -27.94 18.68
N SER A 211 -3.15 -26.96 17.80
CA SER A 211 -3.00 -27.19 16.37
C SER A 211 -1.52 -27.24 15.98
N PRO A 212 -1.09 -28.15 15.12
CA PRO A 212 0.28 -28.17 14.62
C PRO A 212 0.54 -26.93 13.78
N ILE A 213 1.67 -26.27 13.99
CA ILE A 213 2.18 -25.25 13.07
C ILE A 213 2.60 -25.95 11.79
N MET A 214 2.02 -25.53 10.67
CA MET A 214 2.29 -26.10 9.34
C MET A 214 3.29 -25.24 8.59
N ARG A 215 4.09 -25.85 7.72
CA ARG A 215 4.88 -25.07 6.74
C ARG A 215 3.96 -24.51 5.66
N ASN A 216 4.35 -23.44 5.02
CA ASN A 216 3.58 -22.72 3.99
C ASN A 216 2.26 -22.13 4.51
N THR A 217 2.22 -21.80 5.80
CA THR A 217 1.15 -20.99 6.41
C THR A 217 1.79 -19.80 7.09
N TRP A 218 1.10 -18.68 7.03
CA TRP A 218 1.52 -17.50 7.77
C TRP A 218 1.01 -17.62 9.20
N ASP A 219 1.94 -17.61 10.16
CA ASP A 219 1.62 -17.82 11.59
C ASP A 219 1.14 -16.53 12.26
N ALA A 220 1.50 -15.38 11.70
CA ALA A 220 1.14 -14.07 12.21
C ALA A 220 1.22 -12.98 11.14
N ILE A 221 0.67 -11.82 11.48
CA ILE A 221 0.88 -10.55 10.77
C ILE A 221 1.31 -9.47 11.75
N MET A 222 2.34 -8.73 11.40
CA MET A 222 2.84 -7.62 12.19
C MET A 222 2.08 -6.31 11.89
N LEU A 223 2.14 -5.33 12.81
CA LEU A 223 1.47 -4.04 12.62
C LEU A 223 1.96 -3.24 11.42
N ASN A 224 3.15 -3.53 10.91
CA ASN A 224 3.68 -2.97 9.67
C ASN A 224 3.28 -3.76 8.41
N GLY A 225 2.35 -4.71 8.54
CA GLY A 225 1.78 -5.46 7.42
C GLY A 225 2.61 -6.67 6.96
N VAL A 226 3.79 -6.91 7.53
CA VAL A 226 4.64 -8.05 7.14
C VAL A 226 4.23 -9.32 7.88
N VAL A 227 4.17 -10.41 7.15
CA VAL A 227 3.81 -11.73 7.69
C VAL A 227 4.96 -12.42 8.41
N VAL A 228 4.63 -13.39 9.27
CA VAL A 228 5.59 -14.25 9.98
C VAL A 228 5.41 -15.69 9.56
N ASP A 229 6.53 -16.37 9.28
CA ASP A 229 6.62 -17.83 9.13
C ASP A 229 7.59 -18.38 10.19
N LEU A 230 7.09 -19.18 11.12
CA LEU A 230 7.91 -19.76 12.18
C LEU A 230 8.74 -20.96 11.71
N LYS A 231 8.39 -21.56 10.58
CA LYS A 231 9.06 -22.75 10.05
C LYS A 231 9.83 -22.46 8.78
N SER A 232 11.05 -22.97 8.74
CA SER A 232 11.85 -22.93 7.52
C SER A 232 11.47 -24.03 6.52
N ALA A 233 11.86 -23.86 5.27
CA ALA A 233 11.85 -24.91 4.27
C ALA A 233 12.90 -26.02 4.54
N GLY A 234 13.82 -25.77 5.47
CA GLY A 234 14.91 -26.65 5.80
C GLY A 234 14.62 -27.66 6.92
N CYS A 235 15.38 -28.72 6.96
CA CYS A 235 15.26 -29.78 7.99
C CYS A 235 16.61 -30.44 8.30
N TYR A 236 16.65 -31.15 9.42
CA TYR A 236 17.73 -32.06 9.75
C TYR A 236 17.40 -33.45 9.24
N SER A 237 18.26 -33.99 8.38
CA SER A 237 18.13 -35.36 7.82
C SER A 237 19.49 -35.87 7.37
N PRO A 238 20.33 -36.34 8.31
CA PRO A 238 21.76 -36.66 8.06
C PRO A 238 21.98 -37.80 7.08
N THR A 239 20.97 -38.63 6.84
CA THR A 239 21.04 -39.76 5.88
C THR A 239 20.60 -39.35 4.46
N ASN A 240 20.11 -38.12 4.27
CA ASN A 240 19.71 -37.63 2.96
C ASN A 240 20.94 -37.22 2.15
N SER A 241 20.98 -37.60 0.87
CA SER A 241 22.11 -37.30 -0.02
C SER A 241 22.33 -35.80 -0.27
N ASN A 242 21.32 -34.96 -0.01
CA ASN A 242 21.40 -33.51 -0.15
C ASN A 242 21.78 -32.82 1.17
N ALA A 243 22.00 -33.56 2.24
CA ALA A 243 22.40 -32.96 3.51
C ALA A 243 23.86 -32.47 3.45
N ASN A 244 24.10 -31.33 4.10
CA ASN A 244 25.47 -30.87 4.34
C ASN A 244 26.18 -31.78 5.36
N PRO A 245 27.49 -31.60 5.65
CA PRO A 245 28.23 -32.41 6.63
C PRO A 245 27.60 -32.47 8.02
N ASP A 246 26.85 -31.43 8.42
CA ASP A 246 26.13 -31.37 9.70
C ASP A 246 24.75 -32.03 9.67
N GLY A 247 24.37 -32.65 8.55
CA GLY A 247 23.07 -33.29 8.37
C GLY A 247 21.93 -32.35 8.04
N ASN A 248 22.19 -31.08 7.72
CA ASN A 248 21.18 -30.07 7.45
C ASN A 248 20.88 -29.95 5.95
N ILE A 249 19.60 -29.80 5.62
CA ILE A 249 19.09 -29.53 4.27
C ILE A 249 18.44 -28.14 4.29
N PRO A 250 18.93 -27.15 3.52
CA PRO A 250 18.41 -25.76 3.58
C PRO A 250 17.00 -25.60 3.00
N ALA A 251 16.62 -26.42 2.01
CA ALA A 251 15.32 -26.35 1.37
C ALA A 251 14.90 -27.69 0.76
N GLY A 252 13.60 -27.82 0.43
CA GLY A 252 13.07 -29.00 -0.24
C GLY A 252 12.76 -30.17 0.69
N CYS A 253 12.69 -29.96 1.99
CA CYS A 253 12.28 -30.95 2.97
C CYS A 253 10.80 -31.31 2.83
N ASN A 254 10.45 -32.57 3.10
CA ASN A 254 9.07 -33.01 3.16
C ASN A 254 8.30 -32.26 4.28
N GLN A 255 7.02 -32.01 4.10
CA GLN A 255 6.11 -31.48 5.10
C GLN A 255 6.09 -32.31 6.40
N SER A 256 6.31 -33.61 6.29
CA SER A 256 6.38 -34.56 7.42
C SER A 256 7.80 -34.69 8.01
N ALA A 257 8.74 -33.84 7.62
CA ALA A 257 10.08 -33.87 8.22
C ALA A 257 9.99 -33.73 9.75
N GLN A 258 10.61 -34.64 10.47
CA GLN A 258 10.53 -34.69 11.93
C GLN A 258 11.15 -33.47 12.59
N TRP A 259 12.23 -32.95 12.01
CA TRP A 259 13.00 -31.84 12.54
C TRP A 259 13.14 -30.73 11.52
N ASN A 260 12.45 -29.61 11.73
CA ASN A 260 12.67 -28.40 10.94
C ASN A 260 13.84 -27.58 11.55
N LEU A 261 14.62 -26.96 10.69
CA LEU A 261 15.64 -26.02 11.13
C LEU A 261 15.01 -24.71 11.57
N VAL A 262 15.55 -24.06 12.59
CA VAL A 262 15.15 -22.71 13.02
C VAL A 262 15.97 -21.71 12.19
N PRO A 263 15.35 -20.87 11.36
CA PRO A 263 16.08 -19.97 10.45
C PRO A 263 17.07 -19.06 11.17
N LEU A 264 16.72 -18.59 12.36
CA LEU A 264 17.55 -17.64 13.13
C LEU A 264 18.83 -18.25 13.70
N GLU A 265 18.87 -19.57 13.88
CA GLU A 265 20.10 -20.29 14.25
C GLU A 265 21.03 -20.52 13.04
N TYR A 266 20.48 -20.45 11.84
CA TYR A 266 21.20 -20.69 10.59
C TYR A 266 21.08 -19.51 9.63
N LYS A 267 21.21 -18.26 10.12
CA LYS A 267 20.96 -17.03 9.35
C LYS A 267 21.71 -16.98 8.02
N SER A 268 22.96 -17.38 7.96
CA SER A 268 23.75 -17.41 6.72
C SER A 268 23.23 -18.44 5.71
N MET A 269 22.68 -19.58 6.18
CA MET A 269 22.08 -20.60 5.33
C MET A 269 20.76 -20.11 4.72
N PHE A 270 19.92 -19.46 5.53
CA PHE A 270 18.61 -18.96 5.12
C PHE A 270 18.63 -17.53 4.58
N LYS A 271 19.80 -16.87 4.58
CA LYS A 271 19.97 -15.52 4.05
C LYS A 271 19.08 -14.47 4.74
N VAL A 272 18.99 -14.59 6.06
CA VAL A 272 18.18 -13.71 6.92
C VAL A 272 18.91 -12.39 7.16
N ASP A 273 18.20 -11.27 7.01
CA ASP A 273 18.72 -9.91 7.26
C ASP A 273 18.80 -9.56 8.76
N ILE A 274 19.25 -8.33 9.08
CA ILE A 274 19.35 -7.85 10.46
C ILE A 274 18.00 -7.74 11.18
N HIS A 275 16.89 -7.73 10.43
CA HIS A 275 15.52 -7.64 10.96
C HIS A 275 14.86 -9.01 11.15
N ASN A 276 15.64 -10.10 11.04
CA ASN A 276 15.16 -11.49 11.18
C ASN A 276 14.19 -11.91 10.08
N ALA A 277 14.38 -11.44 8.88
CA ALA A 277 13.53 -11.73 7.73
C ALA A 277 14.31 -12.11 6.47
N HIS A 278 13.63 -12.75 5.54
CA HIS A 278 14.10 -12.97 4.18
C HIS A 278 12.93 -13.03 3.18
N VAL A 279 13.22 -13.39 1.92
CA VAL A 279 12.22 -13.40 0.85
C VAL A 279 11.95 -14.82 0.37
N GLN A 280 10.67 -15.20 0.28
CA GLN A 280 10.19 -16.44 -0.33
C GLN A 280 10.31 -16.41 -1.86
N GLY A 281 10.14 -17.60 -2.49
CA GLY A 281 10.18 -17.73 -3.95
C GLY A 281 9.07 -16.98 -4.71
N ASP A 282 8.00 -16.58 -4.05
CA ASP A 282 6.93 -15.74 -4.59
C ASP A 282 7.17 -14.24 -4.42
N GLY A 283 8.32 -13.85 -3.83
CA GLY A 283 8.67 -12.47 -3.56
C GLY A 283 8.20 -11.92 -2.21
N THR A 284 7.56 -12.74 -1.38
CA THR A 284 7.07 -12.33 -0.06
C THR A 284 8.23 -12.15 0.92
N TYR A 285 8.45 -10.92 1.39
CA TYR A 285 9.30 -10.64 2.54
C TYR A 285 8.58 -11.07 3.82
N HIS A 286 9.26 -11.82 4.72
CA HIS A 286 8.62 -12.34 5.93
C HIS A 286 9.61 -12.49 7.07
N TYR A 287 9.11 -12.29 8.29
CA TYR A 287 9.89 -12.47 9.51
C TYR A 287 9.90 -13.93 9.97
N HIS A 288 11.03 -14.31 10.60
CA HIS A 288 11.17 -15.57 11.36
C HIS A 288 11.30 -15.35 12.88
N GLY A 289 11.20 -14.13 13.33
CA GLY A 289 11.31 -13.75 14.73
C GLY A 289 11.05 -12.27 14.94
N ASN A 290 11.57 -11.71 16.03
CA ASN A 290 11.34 -10.31 16.36
C ASN A 290 11.79 -9.37 15.23
N PRO A 291 10.88 -8.53 14.70
CA PRO A 291 11.21 -7.48 13.75
C PRO A 291 11.88 -6.32 14.47
N ASN A 292 13.20 -6.39 14.63
CA ASN A 292 13.98 -5.51 15.52
C ASN A 292 13.82 -4.01 15.24
N ALA A 293 13.38 -3.62 14.03
CA ALA A 293 13.15 -2.23 13.67
C ALA A 293 11.80 -1.68 14.19
N MET A 294 10.86 -2.53 14.59
CA MET A 294 9.50 -2.10 14.93
C MET A 294 9.33 -1.64 16.38
N PHE A 295 10.26 -1.96 17.29
CA PHE A 295 10.12 -1.67 18.70
C PHE A 295 11.48 -1.56 19.40
N ASP A 296 11.49 -0.88 20.55
CA ASP A 296 12.68 -0.86 21.42
C ASP A 296 12.76 -2.18 22.19
N ASP A 297 13.79 -2.99 21.93
CA ASP A 297 14.05 -4.27 22.62
C ASP A 297 14.75 -4.09 23.97
N SER A 298 14.87 -2.87 24.46
CA SER A 298 15.47 -2.54 25.77
C SER A 298 14.70 -1.43 26.48
N PRO A 299 13.36 -1.51 26.58
CA PRO A 299 12.58 -0.44 27.20
C PRO A 299 12.91 -0.31 28.68
N SER A 300 13.14 0.92 29.14
CA SER A 300 13.42 1.19 30.54
C SER A 300 12.13 1.26 31.37
N GLY A 301 11.93 0.31 32.29
CA GLY A 301 10.83 0.35 33.26
C GLY A 301 9.44 0.07 32.70
N GLU A 302 9.35 -0.50 31.50
CA GLU A 302 8.09 -0.82 30.83
C GLU A 302 8.17 -2.16 30.10
N GLY A 303 7.00 -2.79 29.86
CA GLY A 303 6.89 -3.94 28.96
C GLY A 303 7.00 -3.51 27.49
N SER A 304 7.33 -4.45 26.62
CA SER A 304 7.35 -4.22 25.19
C SER A 304 5.97 -3.85 24.65
N PRO A 305 5.91 -3.08 23.57
CA PRO A 305 4.64 -2.79 22.89
C PRO A 305 4.10 -4.04 22.19
N LEU A 306 2.84 -3.96 21.79
CA LEU A 306 2.27 -4.87 20.81
C LEU A 306 2.90 -4.60 19.45
N ILE A 307 3.33 -5.66 18.77
CA ILE A 307 4.00 -5.59 17.45
C ILE A 307 3.24 -6.32 16.35
N GLY A 308 2.24 -7.14 16.70
CA GLY A 308 1.45 -7.89 15.72
C GLY A 308 0.42 -8.79 16.36
N PHE A 309 -0.20 -9.61 15.53
CA PHE A 309 -1.21 -10.59 15.93
C PHE A 309 -0.91 -11.95 15.29
N ALA A 310 -1.01 -13.00 16.09
CA ALA A 310 -0.99 -14.37 15.59
C ALA A 310 -2.24 -14.64 14.73
N ALA A 311 -2.15 -15.59 13.82
CA ALA A 311 -3.23 -15.93 12.89
C ALA A 311 -4.53 -16.37 13.61
N ASP A 312 -4.44 -16.83 14.84
CA ASP A 312 -5.58 -17.19 15.69
C ASP A 312 -6.11 -16.00 16.54
N GLY A 313 -5.55 -14.81 16.38
CA GLY A 313 -5.99 -13.56 16.98
C GLY A 313 -5.27 -13.16 18.28
N PHE A 314 -4.38 -14.00 18.81
CA PHE A 314 -3.65 -13.62 20.02
C PHE A 314 -2.61 -12.53 19.73
N PRO A 315 -2.44 -11.56 20.68
CA PRO A 315 -1.51 -10.46 20.52
C PRO A 315 -0.06 -10.95 20.65
N ILE A 316 0.82 -10.36 19.84
CA ILE A 316 2.27 -10.58 19.88
C ILE A 316 2.93 -9.30 20.39
N TYR A 317 3.70 -9.44 21.46
CA TYR A 317 4.47 -8.36 22.06
C TYR A 317 5.97 -8.55 21.79
N GLY A 318 6.75 -7.49 21.96
CA GLY A 318 8.21 -7.61 22.02
C GLY A 318 8.68 -8.38 23.26
N SER A 319 10.00 -8.40 23.49
CA SER A 319 10.64 -9.37 24.39
C SER A 319 10.53 -9.07 25.88
N TYR A 320 10.08 -7.87 26.31
CA TYR A 320 10.02 -7.49 27.73
C TYR A 320 8.62 -7.62 28.29
N ILE A 321 8.48 -8.39 29.36
CA ILE A 321 7.23 -8.60 30.08
C ILE A 321 7.38 -8.19 31.55
N LEU A 322 6.24 -7.85 32.19
CA LEU A 322 6.17 -7.78 33.64
C LEU A 322 6.24 -9.19 34.21
N ASP A 323 7.18 -9.42 35.10
CA ASP A 323 7.26 -10.67 35.85
C ASP A 323 6.42 -10.53 37.13
N ASP A 324 5.29 -11.20 37.17
CA ASP A 324 4.33 -11.13 38.28
C ASP A 324 4.93 -11.60 39.60
N THR A 325 5.99 -12.41 39.58
CA THR A 325 6.67 -12.90 40.77
C THR A 325 7.55 -11.85 41.44
N THR A 326 8.24 -11.06 40.61
CA THR A 326 9.19 -10.05 41.09
C THR A 326 8.66 -8.63 41.05
N GLY A 327 7.57 -8.39 40.34
CA GLY A 327 7.03 -7.06 40.05
C GLY A 327 7.93 -6.20 39.17
N SER A 328 8.89 -6.80 38.47
CA SER A 328 9.87 -6.11 37.63
C SER A 328 9.74 -6.54 36.17
N PHE A 329 10.12 -5.65 35.25
CA PHE A 329 10.22 -6.02 33.83
C PHE A 329 11.49 -6.82 33.57
N ARG A 330 11.37 -7.88 32.80
CA ARG A 330 12.51 -8.69 32.37
C ARG A 330 12.36 -9.11 30.90
N LYS A 331 13.48 -9.34 30.25
CA LYS A 331 13.51 -9.94 28.92
C LYS A 331 13.14 -11.42 29.03
N VAL A 332 12.21 -11.87 28.20
CA VAL A 332 11.86 -13.28 28.06
C VAL A 332 12.89 -13.99 27.19
N LEU A 333 13.15 -15.23 27.54
CA LEU A 333 13.98 -16.15 26.77
C LEU A 333 13.12 -17.33 26.32
N SER A 334 13.55 -18.05 25.29
CA SER A 334 12.89 -19.28 24.88
C SER A 334 12.76 -20.25 26.05
N GLY A 335 11.54 -20.75 26.28
CA GLY A 335 11.28 -21.81 27.25
C GLY A 335 11.66 -23.22 26.74
N TYR A 336 12.16 -23.32 25.52
CA TYR A 336 12.54 -24.57 24.90
C TYR A 336 14.07 -24.63 24.75
N THR A 337 14.64 -25.79 25.06
CA THR A 337 16.03 -26.12 24.82
C THR A 337 16.12 -27.43 24.03
N LEU A 338 17.18 -27.57 23.24
CA LEU A 338 17.44 -28.85 22.59
C LEU A 338 17.68 -29.91 23.66
N LYS A 339 17.02 -31.05 23.54
CA LYS A 339 17.34 -32.23 24.35
C LYS A 339 18.62 -32.83 23.84
N GLU A 340 19.61 -33.02 24.73
CA GLU A 340 20.82 -33.78 24.47
C GLU A 340 20.49 -35.27 24.24
#